data_9e132b94f4f546eeba6670f9067f7063
#
_entry.id   9e132b94f4f546eeba6670f9067f7063
#
_cell.length_a   1.000
_cell.length_b   1.000
_cell.length_c   1.000
_cell.angle_alpha   90.00
_cell.angle_beta   90.00
_cell.angle_gamma   90.00
#
_symmetry.space_group_name_H-M   'P 1'
#
loop_
_entity.id
_entity.type
_entity.pdbx_description
1 polymer ?
#
loop_
_entity_poly.entity_id
_entity_poly.type
_entity_poly.pdbx_seq_one_letter_code
_entity_poly.pdbx_strand_id
1 'polypeptide(L)'
;MRKGPRQWRSSVVVLVLLSLFCAQPGSARATGPSQMKTIFVFGDSLSEGVAITPRQAWPMLLVEKLRPIGPNFRVINASASGGTTEGGLRRLPPHLEHPIDIFILELGINDAFNGIPLEQTSANLQSIIDQVKAHNPNAAIVIVGIQFPIAAPDSEYATAFVKMFGELAAKNHAALVPNLLEGVVGEPKLNLPDGIHPNAAGHKILVENVWRVFEPIAREAAFK
;
A
#
# COMPACT_ATOMS: atom_id res chain seq x y z
N MET A 1 83.30 -35.73 55.20
CA MET A 1 82.78 -36.03 53.91
C MET A 1 81.33 -35.49 53.87
N ARG A 2 81.10 -34.33 53.29
CA ARG A 2 79.73 -33.74 53.14
C ARG A 2 79.52 -33.52 51.67
N LYS A 3 78.49 -34.19 51.10
CA LYS A 3 77.98 -34.03 49.73
C LYS A 3 77.13 -32.81 49.66
N GLY A 4 77.43 -31.82 48.78
CA GLY A 4 76.62 -30.65 48.53
C GLY A 4 75.41 -30.94 47.62
N PRO A 5 74.40 -30.10 47.64
CA PRO A 5 73.16 -30.33 46.90
C PRO A 5 73.27 -29.98 45.43
N ARG A 6 72.67 -30.84 44.63
CA ARG A 6 72.51 -30.69 43.18
C ARG A 6 71.44 -29.63 42.90
N GLN A 7 71.77 -28.55 42.21
CA GLN A 7 70.82 -27.58 41.68
C GLN A 7 70.16 -28.12 40.42
N TRP A 8 68.85 -28.25 40.47
CA TRP A 8 68.04 -28.55 39.30
C TRP A 8 67.65 -27.22 38.61
N ARG A 9 68.08 -27.06 37.40
CA ARG A 9 67.67 -25.94 36.53
C ARG A 9 66.35 -26.34 35.88
N SER A 10 65.30 -25.70 36.28
CA SER A 10 63.97 -25.81 35.64
C SER A 10 63.97 -24.96 34.39
N SER A 11 63.93 -25.61 33.20
CA SER A 11 63.74 -24.96 31.93
C SER A 11 62.24 -24.69 31.78
N VAL A 12 61.80 -23.42 31.82
CA VAL A 12 60.46 -23.00 31.53
C VAL A 12 60.32 -22.96 30.00
N VAL A 13 59.54 -23.90 29.44
CA VAL A 13 59.11 -23.87 28.04
C VAL A 13 57.92 -22.97 27.96
N VAL A 14 58.09 -21.80 27.37
CA VAL A 14 56.97 -20.89 27.04
C VAL A 14 56.35 -21.37 25.75
N LEU A 15 55.18 -22.00 25.82
CA LEU A 15 54.33 -22.34 24.69
C LEU A 15 53.56 -21.10 24.25
N VAL A 16 54.00 -20.47 23.16
CA VAL A 16 53.25 -19.41 22.49
C VAL A 16 52.16 -20.07 21.63
N LEU A 17 50.94 -20.06 22.15
CA LEU A 17 49.77 -20.42 21.38
C LEU A 17 49.41 -19.26 20.42
N LEU A 18 49.79 -19.40 19.15
CA LEU A 18 49.27 -18.58 18.07
C LEU A 18 47.77 -18.99 17.82
N SER A 19 46.85 -18.20 18.34
CA SER A 19 45.44 -18.30 17.95
C SER A 19 45.29 -17.78 16.53
N LEU A 20 45.17 -18.70 15.55
CA LEU A 20 44.67 -18.37 14.21
C LEU A 20 43.20 -17.94 14.33
N PHE A 21 42.96 -16.65 14.25
CA PHE A 21 41.64 -16.08 14.06
C PHE A 21 41.22 -16.38 12.61
N CYS A 22 40.60 -17.53 12.36
CA CYS A 22 39.87 -17.78 11.11
C CYS A 22 38.69 -16.81 11.05
N ALA A 23 38.86 -15.71 10.32
CA ALA A 23 37.76 -14.88 9.89
C ALA A 23 36.82 -15.76 9.03
N GLN A 24 35.72 -16.16 9.59
CA GLN A 24 34.66 -16.83 8.82
C GLN A 24 34.14 -15.84 7.77
N PRO A 25 34.12 -16.17 6.48
CA PRO A 25 33.47 -15.36 5.51
C PRO A 25 32.00 -15.28 5.92
N GLY A 26 31.51 -14.04 6.17
CA GLY A 26 30.12 -13.78 6.48
C GLY A 26 29.27 -14.47 5.44
N SER A 27 28.44 -15.43 5.87
CA SER A 27 27.43 -16.05 5.04
C SER A 27 26.55 -14.92 4.50
N ALA A 28 26.77 -14.55 3.25
CA ALA A 28 25.81 -13.77 2.50
C ALA A 28 24.50 -14.58 2.59
N ARG A 29 23.54 -14.04 3.33
CA ARG A 29 22.21 -14.62 3.44
C ARG A 29 21.67 -14.68 2.03
N ALA A 30 21.65 -15.87 1.44
CA ALA A 30 20.99 -16.07 0.17
C ALA A 30 19.55 -15.59 0.37
N THR A 31 19.21 -14.45 -0.23
CA THR A 31 17.84 -13.99 -0.32
C THR A 31 17.12 -15.05 -1.15
N GLY A 32 16.33 -15.87 -0.49
CA GLY A 32 15.42 -16.79 -1.18
C GLY A 32 14.58 -15.99 -2.19
N PRO A 33 13.92 -16.66 -3.15
CA PRO A 33 13.09 -15.95 -4.12
C PRO A 33 12.15 -15.02 -3.36
N SER A 34 12.26 -13.71 -3.61
CA SER A 34 11.45 -12.70 -2.94
C SER A 34 9.98 -13.04 -3.18
N GLN A 35 9.23 -13.21 -2.11
CA GLN A 35 7.83 -13.60 -2.17
C GLN A 35 7.03 -12.56 -2.94
N MET A 36 6.11 -13.02 -3.82
CA MET A 36 5.21 -12.14 -4.58
C MET A 36 4.36 -11.29 -3.64
N LYS A 37 4.46 -9.98 -3.76
CA LYS A 37 3.70 -9.01 -2.99
C LYS A 37 2.38 -8.68 -3.67
N THR A 38 1.29 -8.88 -2.99
CA THR A 38 -0.05 -8.59 -3.51
C THR A 38 -0.49 -7.18 -3.13
N ILE A 39 -0.71 -6.36 -4.16
CA ILE A 39 -1.35 -5.05 -4.07
C ILE A 39 -2.80 -5.25 -4.46
N PHE A 40 -3.71 -4.98 -3.53
CA PHE A 40 -5.14 -5.19 -3.72
C PHE A 40 -5.86 -3.84 -3.75
N VAL A 41 -6.41 -3.47 -4.90
CA VAL A 41 -7.20 -2.25 -5.07
C VAL A 41 -8.67 -2.57 -4.94
N PHE A 42 -9.31 -1.86 -4.03
CA PHE A 42 -10.72 -2.05 -3.70
C PHE A 42 -11.44 -0.72 -3.76
N GLY A 43 -12.14 -0.50 -4.87
CA GLY A 43 -12.73 0.78 -5.20
C GLY A 43 -14.06 0.66 -5.92
N ASP A 44 -14.44 1.74 -6.55
CA ASP A 44 -15.65 1.84 -7.37
C ASP A 44 -15.33 2.04 -8.87
N SER A 45 -16.16 2.79 -9.59
CA SER A 45 -16.02 3.05 -11.02
C SER A 45 -14.74 3.84 -11.37
N LEU A 46 -14.25 4.67 -10.45
CA LEU A 46 -13.02 5.46 -10.66
C LEU A 46 -11.78 4.58 -10.68
N SER A 47 -11.82 3.43 -10.02
CA SER A 47 -10.74 2.45 -10.01
C SER A 47 -10.98 1.28 -10.96
N GLU A 48 -12.23 0.89 -11.22
CA GLU A 48 -12.55 -0.16 -12.19
C GLU A 48 -12.15 0.25 -13.61
N GLY A 49 -12.38 1.50 -13.98
CA GLY A 49 -12.08 2.05 -15.30
C GLY A 49 -13.24 1.89 -16.27
N VAL A 50 -14.35 2.63 -16.01
CA VAL A 50 -15.55 2.65 -16.86
C VAL A 50 -15.22 3.05 -18.29
N ALA A 51 -15.77 2.31 -19.25
CA ALA A 51 -15.65 2.55 -20.71
C ALA A 51 -14.22 2.62 -21.26
N ILE A 52 -13.24 2.11 -20.52
CA ILE A 52 -11.86 1.91 -20.98
C ILE A 52 -11.47 0.44 -20.83
N THR A 53 -10.35 0.03 -21.44
CA THR A 53 -9.87 -1.34 -21.22
C THR A 53 -9.27 -1.49 -19.83
N PRO A 54 -9.34 -2.68 -19.20
CA PRO A 54 -8.77 -2.88 -17.86
C PRO A 54 -7.32 -2.45 -17.73
N ARG A 55 -6.51 -2.63 -18.78
CA ARG A 55 -5.10 -2.22 -18.78
C ARG A 55 -4.87 -0.70 -18.77
N GLN A 56 -5.88 0.09 -19.10
CA GLN A 56 -5.84 1.55 -19.09
C GLN A 56 -6.29 2.13 -17.74
N ALA A 57 -6.93 1.32 -16.89
CA ALA A 57 -7.32 1.74 -15.54
C ALA A 57 -6.09 1.98 -14.67
N TRP A 58 -6.13 3.03 -13.84
CA TRP A 58 -4.98 3.43 -13.02
C TRP A 58 -4.41 2.32 -12.13
N PRO A 59 -5.21 1.37 -11.57
CA PRO A 59 -4.64 0.28 -10.79
C PRO A 59 -3.73 -0.61 -11.62
N MET A 60 -4.07 -0.84 -12.89
CA MET A 60 -3.25 -1.65 -13.78
C MET A 60 -2.06 -0.89 -14.36
N LEU A 61 -2.12 0.44 -14.44
CA LEU A 61 -0.97 1.28 -14.79
C LEU A 61 0.10 1.28 -13.68
N LEU A 62 -0.24 0.98 -12.43
CA LEU A 62 0.74 0.77 -11.37
C LEU A 62 1.74 -0.35 -11.68
N VAL A 63 1.33 -1.37 -12.44
CA VAL A 63 2.23 -2.47 -12.84
C VAL A 63 3.47 -1.94 -13.57
N GLU A 64 3.29 -0.97 -14.46
CA GLU A 64 4.40 -0.35 -15.20
C GLU A 64 5.32 0.45 -14.27
N LYS A 65 4.73 1.15 -13.29
CA LYS A 65 5.46 1.92 -12.29
C LYS A 65 6.25 1.05 -11.31
N LEU A 66 5.76 -0.15 -11.04
CA LEU A 66 6.38 -1.10 -10.13
C LEU A 66 7.57 -1.84 -10.75
N ARG A 67 7.65 -1.96 -12.09
CA ARG A 67 8.74 -2.68 -12.77
C ARG A 67 10.15 -2.24 -12.34
N PRO A 68 10.46 -0.93 -12.21
CA PRO A 68 11.78 -0.49 -11.77
C PRO A 68 12.09 -0.81 -10.30
N ILE A 69 11.06 -1.06 -9.47
CA ILE A 69 11.22 -1.41 -8.06
C ILE A 69 11.58 -2.89 -7.93
N GLY A 70 10.91 -3.76 -8.71
CA GLY A 70 11.19 -5.19 -8.72
C GLY A 70 10.09 -6.02 -9.41
N PRO A 71 10.40 -7.28 -9.76
CA PRO A 71 9.48 -8.15 -10.50
C PRO A 71 8.39 -8.80 -9.62
N ASN A 72 8.44 -8.62 -8.30
CA ASN A 72 7.67 -9.44 -7.35
C ASN A 72 6.39 -8.77 -6.87
N PHE A 73 5.74 -7.99 -7.73
CA PHE A 73 4.46 -7.37 -7.42
C PHE A 73 3.34 -7.93 -8.31
N ARG A 74 2.21 -8.21 -7.69
CA ARG A 74 0.95 -8.54 -8.36
C ARG A 74 -0.10 -7.51 -7.95
N VAL A 75 -0.68 -6.82 -8.93
CA VAL A 75 -1.80 -5.91 -8.72
C VAL A 75 -3.10 -6.63 -9.03
N ILE A 76 -4.03 -6.62 -8.10
CA ILE A 76 -5.40 -7.11 -8.24
C ILE A 76 -6.33 -5.91 -8.15
N ASN A 77 -7.07 -5.64 -9.21
CA ASN A 77 -8.14 -4.63 -9.19
C ASN A 77 -9.49 -5.34 -8.95
N ALA A 78 -10.00 -5.20 -7.74
CA ALA A 78 -11.30 -5.75 -7.32
C ALA A 78 -12.34 -4.63 -7.14
N SER A 79 -12.20 -3.54 -7.90
CA SER A 79 -13.14 -2.43 -7.91
C SER A 79 -14.40 -2.78 -8.69
N ALA A 80 -15.52 -2.12 -8.37
CA ALA A 80 -16.81 -2.38 -8.99
C ALA A 80 -17.62 -1.07 -9.13
N SER A 81 -18.05 -0.76 -10.35
CA SER A 81 -18.83 0.43 -10.67
C SER A 81 -20.08 0.57 -9.81
N GLY A 82 -20.38 1.80 -9.40
CA GLY A 82 -21.51 2.09 -8.52
C GLY A 82 -21.35 1.60 -7.08
N GLY A 83 -20.17 1.09 -6.72
CA GLY A 83 -19.90 0.55 -5.40
C GLY A 83 -20.01 1.60 -4.30
N THR A 84 -20.98 1.44 -3.38
CA THR A 84 -21.03 2.17 -2.11
C THR A 84 -20.16 1.49 -1.07
N THR A 85 -19.88 2.18 0.04
CA THR A 85 -19.12 1.59 1.17
C THR A 85 -19.83 0.39 1.78
N GLU A 86 -21.16 0.41 1.89
CA GLU A 86 -21.95 -0.75 2.31
C GLU A 86 -21.86 -1.91 1.32
N GLY A 87 -21.94 -1.62 0.00
CA GLY A 87 -21.71 -2.60 -1.05
C GLY A 87 -20.31 -3.20 -0.98
N GLY A 88 -19.30 -2.36 -0.65
CA GLY A 88 -17.94 -2.78 -0.36
C GLY A 88 -17.87 -3.79 0.78
N LEU A 89 -18.48 -3.48 1.92
CA LEU A 89 -18.52 -4.41 3.06
C LEU A 89 -19.10 -5.79 2.69
N ARG A 90 -20.16 -5.82 1.90
CA ARG A 90 -20.78 -7.10 1.48
C ARG A 90 -19.91 -7.93 0.55
N ARG A 91 -19.12 -7.29 -0.34
CA ARG A 91 -18.30 -7.98 -1.34
C ARG A 91 -16.86 -8.27 -0.89
N LEU A 92 -16.41 -7.71 0.26
CA LEU A 92 -15.05 -7.85 0.74
C LEU A 92 -14.68 -9.27 1.21
N PRO A 93 -15.53 -10.03 1.98
CA PRO A 93 -15.13 -11.25 2.65
C PRO A 93 -14.43 -12.31 1.77
N PRO A 94 -14.91 -12.65 0.55
CA PRO A 94 -14.25 -13.66 -0.27
C PRO A 94 -12.84 -13.27 -0.72
N HIS A 95 -12.51 -11.97 -0.73
CA HIS A 95 -11.17 -11.49 -1.10
C HIS A 95 -10.16 -11.61 0.04
N LEU A 96 -10.61 -11.72 1.28
CA LEU A 96 -9.76 -11.80 2.47
C LEU A 96 -9.17 -13.19 2.70
N GLU A 97 -9.60 -14.20 1.95
CA GLU A 97 -9.04 -15.57 1.99
C GLU A 97 -7.62 -15.64 1.41
N HIS A 98 -7.18 -14.61 0.70
CA HIS A 98 -5.87 -14.55 0.08
C HIS A 98 -4.96 -13.53 0.75
N PRO A 99 -3.64 -13.75 0.77
CA PRO A 99 -2.70 -12.78 1.32
C PRO A 99 -2.75 -11.44 0.59
N ILE A 100 -2.82 -10.35 1.37
CA ILE A 100 -2.76 -8.96 0.91
C ILE A 100 -1.60 -8.30 1.63
N ASP A 101 -0.61 -7.80 0.89
CA ASP A 101 0.52 -7.06 1.45
C ASP A 101 0.23 -5.55 1.49
N ILE A 102 -0.48 -5.03 0.48
CA ILE A 102 -0.90 -3.62 0.43
C ILE A 102 -2.35 -3.57 -0.02
N PHE A 103 -3.19 -2.92 0.77
CA PHE A 103 -4.60 -2.72 0.48
C PHE A 103 -4.86 -1.25 0.18
N ILE A 104 -5.35 -0.96 -1.03
CA ILE A 104 -5.69 0.39 -1.49
C ILE A 104 -7.21 0.51 -1.51
N LEU A 105 -7.74 1.37 -0.65
CA LEU A 105 -9.18 1.60 -0.48
C LEU A 105 -9.60 2.90 -1.15
N GLU A 106 -10.47 2.82 -2.14
CA GLU A 106 -11.02 3.93 -2.90
C GLU A 106 -12.53 3.76 -3.00
N LEU A 107 -13.29 4.25 -2.03
CA LEU A 107 -14.76 4.21 -1.97
C LEU A 107 -15.30 5.45 -1.25
N GLY A 108 -16.58 5.75 -1.47
CA GLY A 108 -17.31 6.78 -0.75
C GLY A 108 -17.99 7.82 -1.64
N ILE A 109 -17.56 7.99 -2.89
CA ILE A 109 -18.18 8.96 -3.79
C ILE A 109 -19.65 8.58 -4.11
N ASN A 110 -19.92 7.28 -4.28
CA ASN A 110 -21.29 6.82 -4.52
C ASN A 110 -22.18 6.96 -3.29
N ASP A 111 -21.61 6.89 -2.08
CA ASP A 111 -22.32 7.20 -0.84
C ASP A 111 -22.79 8.67 -0.85
N ALA A 112 -21.88 9.57 -1.21
CA ALA A 112 -22.20 10.99 -1.32
C ALA A 112 -23.28 11.28 -2.37
N PHE A 113 -23.20 10.66 -3.56
CA PHE A 113 -24.23 10.79 -4.61
C PHE A 113 -25.58 10.23 -4.18
N ASN A 114 -25.60 9.20 -3.35
CA ASN A 114 -26.82 8.58 -2.83
C ASN A 114 -27.33 9.23 -1.54
N GLY A 115 -26.70 10.31 -1.05
CA GLY A 115 -27.10 11.00 0.17
C GLY A 115 -26.92 10.18 1.44
N ILE A 116 -26.02 9.22 1.44
CA ILE A 116 -25.71 8.41 2.64
C ILE A 116 -24.99 9.31 3.65
N PRO A 117 -25.38 9.30 4.94
CA PRO A 117 -24.73 10.09 5.96
C PRO A 117 -23.21 9.83 6.06
N LEU A 118 -22.41 10.88 6.27
CA LEU A 118 -20.96 10.76 6.36
C LEU A 118 -20.52 9.84 7.49
N GLU A 119 -21.22 9.85 8.60
CA GLU A 119 -20.95 8.96 9.75
C GLU A 119 -21.07 7.50 9.36
N GLN A 120 -22.08 7.15 8.55
CA GLN A 120 -22.25 5.79 8.05
C GLN A 120 -21.18 5.42 7.02
N THR A 121 -20.87 6.33 6.09
CA THR A 121 -19.77 6.15 5.11
C THR A 121 -18.45 5.89 5.84
N SER A 122 -18.12 6.73 6.83
CA SER A 122 -16.92 6.60 7.64
C SER A 122 -16.88 5.28 8.44
N ALA A 123 -18.00 4.90 9.06
CA ALA A 123 -18.11 3.65 9.80
C ALA A 123 -17.92 2.42 8.91
N ASN A 124 -18.48 2.44 7.71
CA ASN A 124 -18.33 1.37 6.73
C ASN A 124 -16.88 1.25 6.24
N LEU A 125 -16.22 2.38 5.90
CA LEU A 125 -14.81 2.41 5.52
C LEU A 125 -13.91 1.89 6.63
N GLN A 126 -14.17 2.29 7.89
CA GLN A 126 -13.45 1.76 9.04
C GLN A 126 -13.64 0.24 9.18
N SER A 127 -14.87 -0.25 9.02
CA SER A 127 -15.16 -1.69 9.12
C SER A 127 -14.46 -2.50 8.00
N ILE A 128 -14.33 -1.94 6.79
CA ILE A 128 -13.54 -2.54 5.71
C ILE A 128 -12.06 -2.67 6.15
N ILE A 129 -11.49 -1.59 6.67
CA ILE A 129 -10.09 -1.57 7.14
C ILE A 129 -9.88 -2.58 8.27
N ASP A 130 -10.79 -2.64 9.24
CA ASP A 130 -10.72 -3.55 10.39
C ASP A 130 -10.75 -5.02 9.92
N GLN A 131 -11.63 -5.37 8.97
CA GLN A 131 -11.67 -6.71 8.40
C GLN A 131 -10.38 -7.07 7.65
N VAL A 132 -9.83 -6.14 6.86
CA VAL A 132 -8.55 -6.36 6.17
C VAL A 132 -7.44 -6.62 7.18
N LYS A 133 -7.33 -5.78 8.22
CA LYS A 133 -6.30 -5.93 9.27
C LYS A 133 -6.48 -7.21 10.11
N ALA A 134 -7.72 -7.65 10.33
CA ALA A 134 -7.98 -8.89 11.06
C ALA A 134 -7.47 -10.12 10.31
N HIS A 135 -7.58 -10.13 8.98
CA HIS A 135 -7.14 -11.27 8.14
C HIS A 135 -5.69 -11.11 7.64
N ASN A 136 -5.25 -9.88 7.44
CA ASN A 136 -3.93 -9.51 6.94
C ASN A 136 -3.29 -8.46 7.87
N PRO A 137 -2.83 -8.83 9.08
CA PRO A 137 -2.40 -7.89 10.11
C PRO A 137 -1.18 -7.05 9.72
N ASN A 138 -0.39 -7.51 8.76
CA ASN A 138 0.79 -6.80 8.25
C ASN A 138 0.52 -6.02 6.97
N ALA A 139 -0.72 -6.00 6.47
CA ALA A 139 -1.06 -5.25 5.27
C ALA A 139 -0.87 -3.74 5.48
N ALA A 140 -0.14 -3.10 4.59
CA ALA A 140 -0.10 -1.65 4.53
C ALA A 140 -1.43 -1.13 3.96
N ILE A 141 -2.04 -0.16 4.64
CA ILE A 141 -3.29 0.44 4.20
C ILE A 141 -2.99 1.77 3.51
N VAL A 142 -3.58 1.95 2.33
CA VAL A 142 -3.56 3.21 1.58
C VAL A 142 -5.00 3.64 1.36
N ILE A 143 -5.37 4.79 1.88
CA ILE A 143 -6.69 5.39 1.66
C ILE A 143 -6.58 6.39 0.52
N VAL A 144 -7.49 6.30 -0.42
CA VAL A 144 -7.57 7.20 -1.56
C VAL A 144 -8.72 8.15 -1.34
N GLY A 145 -8.38 9.39 -1.05
CA GLY A 145 -9.35 10.48 -0.91
C GLY A 145 -9.85 10.97 -2.27
N ILE A 146 -11.03 11.53 -2.26
CA ILE A 146 -11.70 12.08 -3.43
C ILE A 146 -12.14 13.49 -3.10
N GLN A 147 -11.76 14.44 -3.94
CA GLN A 147 -12.34 15.77 -3.94
C GLN A 147 -13.14 15.93 -5.23
N PHE A 148 -14.44 15.95 -5.09
CA PHE A 148 -15.35 16.10 -6.21
C PHE A 148 -16.28 17.27 -5.91
N PRO A 149 -16.54 18.17 -6.87
CA PRO A 149 -17.51 19.26 -6.72
C PRO A 149 -18.94 18.69 -6.80
N ILE A 150 -19.32 17.89 -5.79
CA ILE A 150 -20.65 17.25 -5.71
C ILE A 150 -21.75 18.29 -5.51
N ALA A 151 -21.36 19.40 -4.92
CA ALA A 151 -22.19 20.60 -4.69
C ALA A 151 -21.25 21.80 -4.75
N ALA A 152 -21.65 22.98 -4.28
CA ALA A 152 -20.70 24.06 -4.14
C ALA A 152 -19.42 23.55 -3.41
N PRO A 153 -18.22 23.73 -3.98
CA PRO A 153 -16.97 23.20 -3.40
C PRO A 153 -16.74 23.59 -1.95
N ASP A 154 -17.30 24.73 -1.55
CA ASP A 154 -17.19 25.33 -0.22
C ASP A 154 -18.35 24.90 0.72
N SER A 155 -19.16 23.90 0.34
CA SER A 155 -20.21 23.42 1.23
C SER A 155 -19.61 22.72 2.46
N GLU A 156 -20.29 22.86 3.60
CA GLU A 156 -19.90 22.18 4.84
C GLU A 156 -19.79 20.67 4.63
N TYR A 157 -20.70 20.09 3.83
CA TYR A 157 -20.66 18.68 3.47
C TYR A 157 -19.40 18.32 2.68
N ALA A 158 -19.04 19.08 1.65
CA ALA A 158 -17.85 18.79 0.84
C ALA A 158 -16.57 18.86 1.69
N THR A 159 -16.48 19.86 2.58
CA THR A 159 -15.37 20.00 3.52
C THR A 159 -15.30 18.78 4.46
N ALA A 160 -16.42 18.37 5.04
CA ALA A 160 -16.48 17.24 5.94
C ALA A 160 -16.18 15.91 5.22
N PHE A 161 -16.65 15.75 3.97
CA PHE A 161 -16.36 14.58 3.14
C PHE A 161 -14.86 14.40 2.90
N VAL A 162 -14.16 15.46 2.50
CA VAL A 162 -12.70 15.42 2.30
C VAL A 162 -11.97 15.13 3.62
N LYS A 163 -12.38 15.80 4.70
CA LYS A 163 -11.78 15.65 6.03
C LYS A 163 -11.89 14.22 6.55
N MET A 164 -12.98 13.53 6.27
CA MET A 164 -13.23 12.14 6.69
C MET A 164 -12.10 11.18 6.28
N PHE A 165 -11.59 11.29 5.04
CA PHE A 165 -10.49 10.44 4.58
C PHE A 165 -9.20 10.69 5.36
N GLY A 166 -8.91 11.96 5.68
CA GLY A 166 -7.75 12.33 6.51
C GLY A 166 -7.84 11.77 7.92
N GLU A 167 -9.02 11.86 8.54
CA GLU A 167 -9.27 11.32 9.89
C GLU A 167 -9.16 9.79 9.91
N LEU A 168 -9.71 9.12 8.90
CA LEU A 168 -9.57 7.66 8.76
C LEU A 168 -8.10 7.25 8.58
N ALA A 169 -7.34 7.98 7.75
CA ALA A 169 -5.93 7.69 7.53
C ALA A 169 -5.13 7.85 8.82
N ALA A 170 -5.31 8.95 9.55
CA ALA A 170 -4.65 9.20 10.81
C ALA A 170 -4.98 8.14 11.87
N LYS A 171 -6.26 7.79 12.04
CA LYS A 171 -6.74 6.78 12.98
C LYS A 171 -6.13 5.41 12.71
N ASN A 172 -5.92 5.07 11.46
CA ASN A 172 -5.47 3.74 11.04
C ASN A 172 -3.97 3.64 10.78
N HIS A 173 -3.20 4.72 10.97
CA HIS A 173 -1.79 4.82 10.55
C HIS A 173 -1.61 4.47 9.06
N ALA A 174 -2.59 4.84 8.25
CA ALA A 174 -2.62 4.57 6.82
C ALA A 174 -2.02 5.75 6.02
N ALA A 175 -1.46 5.44 4.86
CA ALA A 175 -1.10 6.48 3.91
C ALA A 175 -2.36 7.06 3.26
N LEU A 176 -2.32 8.35 2.93
CA LEU A 176 -3.44 9.05 2.29
C LEU A 176 -3.00 9.61 0.95
N VAL A 177 -3.68 9.20 -0.12
CA VAL A 177 -3.72 9.95 -1.39
C VAL A 177 -4.77 11.05 -1.20
N PRO A 178 -4.38 12.33 -1.17
CA PRO A 178 -5.32 13.38 -0.75
C PRO A 178 -6.50 13.56 -1.70
N ASN A 179 -6.24 13.44 -3.01
CA ASN A 179 -7.25 13.58 -4.05
C ASN A 179 -6.87 12.75 -5.29
N LEU A 180 -7.64 11.68 -5.55
CA LEU A 180 -7.45 10.86 -6.74
C LEU A 180 -7.60 11.66 -8.03
N LEU A 181 -8.59 12.55 -8.06
CA LEU A 181 -9.05 13.28 -9.24
C LEU A 181 -8.32 14.62 -9.48
N GLU A 182 -7.23 14.88 -8.75
CA GLU A 182 -6.45 16.10 -8.92
C GLU A 182 -6.00 16.27 -10.38
N GLY A 183 -6.30 17.44 -10.95
CA GLY A 183 -5.95 17.79 -12.33
C GLY A 183 -6.79 17.10 -13.41
N VAL A 184 -7.85 16.37 -13.03
CA VAL A 184 -8.74 15.64 -13.96
C VAL A 184 -10.16 16.17 -13.95
N VAL A 185 -10.70 16.47 -12.77
CA VAL A 185 -12.07 17.02 -12.65
C VAL A 185 -12.19 18.34 -13.41
N GLY A 186 -13.26 18.46 -14.19
CA GLY A 186 -13.56 19.68 -14.97
C GLY A 186 -12.78 19.81 -16.29
N GLU A 187 -11.89 18.86 -16.60
CA GLU A 187 -11.12 18.85 -17.85
C GLU A 187 -11.79 17.92 -18.90
N PRO A 188 -12.54 18.44 -19.88
CA PRO A 188 -13.28 17.61 -20.82
C PRO A 188 -12.42 16.63 -21.63
N LYS A 189 -11.13 16.95 -21.85
CA LYS A 189 -10.19 16.09 -22.56
C LYS A 189 -9.73 14.88 -21.74
N LEU A 190 -9.95 14.90 -20.43
CA LEU A 190 -9.51 13.87 -19.48
C LEU A 190 -10.67 13.03 -18.96
N ASN A 191 -11.91 13.43 -19.24
CA ASN A 191 -13.12 12.76 -18.78
C ASN A 191 -13.93 12.19 -19.95
N LEU A 192 -14.82 11.25 -19.63
CA LEU A 192 -15.88 10.80 -20.52
C LEU A 192 -16.92 11.91 -20.69
N PRO A 193 -17.84 11.78 -21.66
CA PRO A 193 -18.90 12.78 -21.89
C PRO A 193 -19.82 13.04 -20.66
N ASP A 194 -19.85 12.14 -19.70
CA ASP A 194 -20.61 12.30 -18.44
C ASP A 194 -19.97 13.32 -17.48
N GLY A 195 -18.72 13.74 -17.73
CA GLY A 195 -17.99 14.69 -16.90
C GLY A 195 -17.58 14.17 -15.52
N ILE A 196 -17.84 12.89 -15.23
CA ILE A 196 -17.59 12.24 -13.93
C ILE A 196 -16.43 11.26 -14.04
N HIS A 197 -16.47 10.37 -15.02
CA HIS A 197 -15.50 9.30 -15.15
C HIS A 197 -14.30 9.71 -16.00
N PRO A 198 -13.07 9.53 -15.50
CA PRO A 198 -11.87 9.77 -16.30
C PRO A 198 -11.80 8.83 -17.51
N ASN A 199 -11.38 9.35 -18.66
CA ASN A 199 -11.03 8.54 -19.81
C ASN A 199 -9.60 7.97 -19.69
N ALA A 200 -9.10 7.23 -20.69
CA ALA A 200 -7.77 6.64 -20.65
C ALA A 200 -6.62 7.67 -20.44
N ALA A 201 -6.80 8.92 -20.88
CA ALA A 201 -5.83 9.99 -20.61
C ALA A 201 -5.90 10.46 -19.16
N GLY A 202 -7.12 10.60 -18.62
CA GLY A 202 -7.34 10.91 -17.21
C GLY A 202 -6.73 9.85 -16.28
N HIS A 203 -6.91 8.57 -16.58
CA HIS A 203 -6.32 7.49 -15.77
C HIS A 203 -4.80 7.52 -15.69
N LYS A 204 -4.11 8.07 -16.68
CA LYS A 204 -2.66 8.31 -16.62
C LYS A 204 -2.29 9.37 -15.57
N ILE A 205 -3.17 10.33 -15.32
CA ILE A 205 -2.98 11.33 -14.26
C ILE A 205 -3.34 10.72 -12.90
N LEU A 206 -4.43 9.93 -12.82
CA LEU A 206 -4.80 9.23 -11.59
C LEU A 206 -3.66 8.36 -11.05
N VAL A 207 -3.00 7.59 -11.92
CA VAL A 207 -1.88 6.76 -11.46
C VAL A 207 -0.71 7.59 -10.93
N GLU A 208 -0.45 8.79 -11.48
CA GLU A 208 0.57 9.69 -10.93
C GLU A 208 0.16 10.25 -9.56
N ASN A 209 -1.12 10.60 -9.38
CA ASN A 209 -1.64 11.08 -8.09
C ASN A 209 -1.49 10.01 -7.00
N VAL A 210 -1.79 8.76 -7.32
CA VAL A 210 -1.58 7.63 -6.42
C VAL A 210 -0.08 7.38 -6.21
N TRP A 211 0.72 7.38 -7.27
CA TRP A 211 2.13 7.01 -7.23
C TRP A 211 2.97 7.88 -6.29
N ARG A 212 2.69 9.20 -6.24
CA ARG A 212 3.39 10.14 -5.35
C ARG A 212 3.38 9.69 -3.88
N VAL A 213 2.31 9.03 -3.45
CA VAL A 213 2.16 8.52 -2.07
C VAL A 213 2.56 7.05 -1.98
N PHE A 214 2.27 6.29 -3.03
CA PHE A 214 2.40 4.84 -3.03
C PHE A 214 3.86 4.35 -3.23
N GLU A 215 4.69 5.10 -3.98
CA GLU A 215 6.06 4.69 -4.31
C GLU A 215 6.91 4.30 -3.09
N PRO A 216 7.00 5.10 -2.01
CA PRO A 216 7.80 4.72 -0.83
C PRO A 216 7.30 3.44 -0.17
N ILE A 217 5.97 3.21 -0.16
CA ILE A 217 5.35 2.01 0.41
C ILE A 217 5.73 0.78 -0.42
N ALA A 218 5.66 0.89 -1.76
CA ALA A 218 6.05 -0.18 -2.66
C ALA A 218 7.54 -0.51 -2.53
N ARG A 219 8.40 0.50 -2.41
CA ARG A 219 9.84 0.29 -2.17
C ARG A 219 10.09 -0.43 -0.85
N GLU A 220 9.46 -0.02 0.23
CA GLU A 220 9.58 -0.68 1.54
C GLU A 220 9.09 -2.15 1.46
N ALA A 221 7.96 -2.40 0.80
CA ALA A 221 7.41 -3.74 0.64
C ALA A 221 8.32 -4.67 -0.17
N ALA A 222 9.09 -4.15 -1.13
CA ALA A 222 10.01 -4.93 -1.95
C ALA A 222 11.19 -5.53 -1.15
N PHE A 223 11.53 -4.96 0.01
CA PHE A 223 12.64 -5.38 0.86
C PHE A 223 12.21 -6.25 2.06
N LYS A 224 10.90 -6.43 2.26
CA LYS A 224 10.31 -7.29 3.30
C LYS A 224 9.91 -8.66 2.75
#